data_6892df2fd63505cfec939e8b2cae42c1
#
_entry.id   6892df2fd63505cfec939e8b2cae42c1
#
_cell.length_a   1.000
_cell.length_b   1.000
_cell.length_c   1.000
_cell.angle_alpha   90.00
_cell.angle_beta   90.00
_cell.angle_gamma   90.00
#
_symmetry.space_group_name_H-M   'P 1'
#
loop_
_entity.id
_entity.type
_entity.pdbx_description
1 polymer ?
#
loop_
_entity_poly.entity_id
_entity_poly.type
_entity_poly.pdbx_seq_one_letter_code
_entity_poly.pdbx_strand_id
1 'polypeptide(L)'
;MKQRVYIQASASYSEIQEKRPFSNRDLDRISQMCIQTVERVSAAAQIQDRNVPLFVGTAYGCLASLYEFNHVYESEGALRVNPSLFPNAVLNAPACRTGISFQIQEPMYTISNGRSSGIDTLELAYLYIAHNEIREAMVCLVEEDSQIARKIAGHSVSEGCFAFHLQTEKGKVEIKETSYVFELQEIQRDSDQQAADTMAFCTLVHEFVSDWEPKDGSSRCLCLERKRIALERV
;
A
#
# COMPACT_ATOMS: atom_id res chain seq x y z
N MET A 1 -21.62 -3.28 -16.97
CA MET A 1 -20.98 -1.98 -17.28
C MET A 1 -19.95 -1.72 -16.19
N LYS A 2 -18.71 -1.37 -16.53
CA LYS A 2 -17.69 -1.08 -15.50
C LYS A 2 -18.07 0.17 -14.72
N GLN A 3 -17.95 0.13 -13.39
CA GLN A 3 -18.10 1.29 -12.52
C GLN A 3 -16.91 2.23 -12.69
N ARG A 4 -17.13 3.53 -12.50
CA ARG A 4 -16.03 4.48 -12.34
C ARG A 4 -15.45 4.35 -10.94
N VAL A 5 -14.14 4.47 -10.83
CA VAL A 5 -13.42 4.34 -9.56
C VAL A 5 -12.62 5.60 -9.30
N TYR A 6 -12.75 6.14 -8.10
CA TYR A 6 -12.12 7.38 -7.71
C TYR A 6 -11.25 7.18 -6.47
N ILE A 7 -10.13 7.88 -6.42
CA ILE A 7 -9.34 8.07 -5.20
C ILE A 7 -9.92 9.29 -4.47
N GLN A 8 -10.49 9.08 -3.30
CA GLN A 8 -11.07 10.12 -2.48
C GLN A 8 -10.06 10.84 -1.61
N ALA A 9 -9.16 10.07 -1.02
CA ALA A 9 -8.12 10.58 -0.14
C ALA A 9 -6.86 9.73 -0.24
N SER A 10 -5.74 10.32 0.12
CA SER A 10 -4.48 9.64 0.31
C SER A 10 -3.79 10.15 1.58
N ALA A 11 -2.91 9.33 2.14
CA ALA A 11 -2.06 9.68 3.26
C ALA A 11 -0.70 9.01 3.14
N SER A 12 0.35 9.67 3.64
CA SER A 12 1.69 9.12 3.77
C SER A 12 2.10 9.05 5.24
N TYR A 13 2.83 7.99 5.60
CA TYR A 13 3.42 7.86 6.94
C TYR A 13 4.41 8.98 7.24
N SER A 14 5.11 9.51 6.25
CA SER A 14 6.04 10.64 6.39
C SER A 14 5.36 11.94 6.86
N GLU A 15 4.07 12.12 6.55
CA GLU A 15 3.28 13.30 6.93
C GLU A 15 2.74 13.25 8.36
N ILE A 16 2.88 12.12 9.06
CA ILE A 16 2.41 11.97 10.44
C ILE A 16 3.37 12.69 11.36
N GLN A 17 2.96 13.83 11.90
CA GLN A 17 3.77 14.68 12.78
C GLN A 17 3.98 14.04 14.16
N GLU A 18 2.92 13.47 14.74
CA GLU A 18 2.95 12.79 16.03
C GLU A 18 2.89 11.27 15.80
N LYS A 19 4.02 10.70 15.41
CA LYS A 19 4.15 9.25 15.33
C LYS A 19 4.03 8.68 16.73
N ARG A 20 3.01 7.86 16.95
CA ARG A 20 2.88 7.16 18.24
C ARG A 20 4.13 6.32 18.46
N PRO A 21 4.77 6.42 19.64
CA PRO A 21 5.89 5.55 19.93
C PRO A 21 5.45 4.09 19.77
N PHE A 22 6.31 3.26 19.28
CA PHE A 22 6.10 1.83 19.13
C PHE A 22 6.01 1.17 20.51
N SER A 23 4.95 1.53 21.26
CA SER A 23 4.76 1.11 22.66
C SER A 23 4.17 -0.28 22.80
N ASN A 24 3.61 -0.83 21.74
CA ASN A 24 3.09 -2.19 21.76
C ASN A 24 4.20 -3.14 21.32
N ARG A 25 4.84 -3.79 22.28
CA ARG A 25 5.93 -4.76 22.06
C ARG A 25 5.52 -5.94 21.17
N ASP A 26 4.20 -6.12 20.98
CA ASP A 26 3.64 -7.23 20.20
C ASP A 26 3.39 -6.86 18.73
N LEU A 27 3.57 -5.59 18.34
CA LEU A 27 3.40 -5.13 16.96
C LEU A 27 4.76 -4.83 16.32
N ASP A 28 4.97 -5.39 15.14
CA ASP A 28 6.10 -5.06 14.29
C ASP A 28 5.98 -3.67 13.65
N ARG A 29 7.11 -3.15 13.17
CA ARG A 29 7.19 -1.79 12.62
C ARG A 29 6.30 -1.60 11.39
N ILE A 30 6.30 -2.57 10.47
CA ILE A 30 5.52 -2.50 9.24
C ILE A 30 4.01 -2.46 9.52
N SER A 31 3.52 -3.26 10.47
CA SER A 31 2.11 -3.24 10.89
C SER A 31 1.73 -1.91 11.53
N GLN A 32 2.62 -1.31 12.32
CA GLN A 32 2.37 -0.03 12.95
C GLN A 32 2.31 1.11 11.94
N MET A 33 3.18 1.11 10.93
CA MET A 33 3.11 2.07 9.82
C MET A 33 1.77 1.96 9.08
N CYS A 34 1.29 0.74 8.77
CA CYS A 34 -0.01 0.53 8.16
C CYS A 34 -1.15 1.10 8.99
N ILE A 35 -1.22 0.75 10.29
CA ILE A 35 -2.29 1.18 11.19
C ILE A 35 -2.37 2.72 11.23
N GLN A 36 -1.23 3.39 11.45
CA GLN A 36 -1.21 4.85 11.57
C GLN A 36 -1.56 5.55 10.25
N THR A 37 -1.13 5.00 9.11
CA THR A 37 -1.42 5.60 7.80
C THR A 37 -2.87 5.37 7.40
N VAL A 38 -3.43 4.19 7.68
CA VAL A 38 -4.86 3.90 7.46
C VAL A 38 -5.74 4.77 8.36
N GLU A 39 -5.36 5.00 9.61
CA GLU A 39 -6.06 5.94 10.50
C GLU A 39 -6.11 7.35 9.89
N ARG A 40 -4.99 7.84 9.37
CA ARG A 40 -4.89 9.17 8.77
C ARG A 40 -5.73 9.30 7.50
N VAL A 41 -5.65 8.34 6.57
CA VAL A 41 -6.45 8.40 5.35
C VAL A 41 -7.94 8.27 5.64
N SER A 42 -8.33 7.46 6.64
CA SER A 42 -9.72 7.34 7.07
C SER A 42 -10.27 8.67 7.60
N ALA A 43 -9.46 9.40 8.36
CA ALA A 43 -9.82 10.74 8.83
C ALA A 43 -9.92 11.74 7.67
N ALA A 44 -8.98 11.71 6.72
CA ALA A 44 -8.98 12.60 5.54
C ALA A 44 -10.17 12.33 4.59
N ALA A 45 -10.59 11.07 4.47
CA ALA A 45 -11.75 10.65 3.70
C ALA A 45 -13.08 10.81 4.47
N GLN A 46 -13.03 11.15 5.76
CA GLN A 46 -14.18 11.25 6.66
C GLN A 46 -14.98 9.94 6.77
N ILE A 47 -14.28 8.80 6.72
CA ILE A 47 -14.91 7.48 6.82
C ILE A 47 -15.45 7.28 8.23
N GLN A 48 -16.78 7.10 8.35
CA GLN A 48 -17.45 6.86 9.61
C GLN A 48 -17.36 5.39 10.03
N ASP A 49 -17.66 4.49 9.09
CA ASP A 49 -17.53 3.05 9.28
C ASP A 49 -16.24 2.58 8.61
N ARG A 50 -15.29 2.13 9.43
CA ARG A 50 -13.99 1.64 8.96
C ARG A 50 -14.01 0.17 8.53
N ASN A 51 -15.18 -0.46 8.54
CA ASN A 51 -15.36 -1.83 8.06
C ASN A 51 -15.38 -1.87 6.53
N VAL A 52 -14.24 -1.57 5.92
CA VAL A 52 -14.03 -1.45 4.47
C VAL A 52 -13.01 -2.51 4.04
N PRO A 53 -13.19 -3.18 2.88
CA PRO A 53 -12.20 -4.12 2.36
C PRO A 53 -10.79 -3.51 2.32
N LEU A 54 -9.80 -4.27 2.80
CA LEU A 54 -8.42 -3.82 2.94
C LEU A 54 -7.49 -4.58 1.99
N PHE A 55 -6.75 -3.83 1.17
CA PHE A 55 -5.72 -4.35 0.28
C PHE A 55 -4.36 -3.85 0.74
N VAL A 56 -3.46 -4.76 1.12
CA VAL A 56 -2.10 -4.41 1.56
C VAL A 56 -1.08 -4.93 0.56
N GLY A 57 -0.27 -4.04 0.04
CA GLY A 57 0.83 -4.34 -0.89
C GLY A 57 2.19 -4.15 -0.24
N THR A 58 3.08 -5.11 -0.44
CA THR A 58 4.46 -5.04 0.02
C THR A 58 5.37 -5.94 -0.82
N ALA A 59 6.58 -5.48 -1.12
CA ALA A 59 7.57 -6.29 -1.83
C ALA A 59 8.32 -7.23 -0.89
N TYR A 60 8.63 -6.76 0.30
CA TYR A 60 9.49 -7.47 1.27
C TYR A 60 8.74 -7.94 2.51
N GLY A 61 7.55 -7.38 2.77
CA GLY A 61 6.68 -7.80 3.87
C GLY A 61 7.36 -7.76 5.23
N CYS A 62 7.14 -8.82 6.01
CA CYS A 62 7.61 -8.98 7.37
C CYS A 62 9.02 -9.61 7.47
N LEU A 63 9.88 -9.42 6.46
CA LEU A 63 11.21 -10.05 6.43
C LEU A 63 12.07 -9.74 7.65
N ALA A 64 11.96 -8.52 8.22
CA ALA A 64 12.69 -8.15 9.43
C ALA A 64 12.29 -9.04 10.62
N SER A 65 11.00 -9.16 10.87
CA SER A 65 10.46 -9.99 11.96
C SER A 65 10.75 -11.47 11.75
N LEU A 66 10.64 -11.97 10.52
CA LEU A 66 10.94 -13.34 10.16
C LEU A 66 12.44 -13.67 10.37
N TYR A 67 13.32 -12.74 9.94
CA TYR A 67 14.76 -12.90 10.10
C TYR A 67 15.15 -12.93 11.59
N GLU A 68 14.63 -12.01 12.39
CA GLU A 68 14.88 -11.96 13.83
C GLU A 68 14.40 -13.24 14.52
N PHE A 69 13.21 -13.70 14.21
CA PHE A 69 12.64 -14.95 14.72
C PHE A 69 13.54 -16.15 14.41
N ASN A 70 13.97 -16.31 13.15
CA ASN A 70 14.85 -17.40 12.74
C ASN A 70 16.25 -17.27 13.34
N HIS A 71 16.77 -16.06 13.46
CA HIS A 71 18.09 -15.84 14.06
C HIS A 71 18.15 -16.31 15.51
N VAL A 72 17.15 -15.97 16.32
CA VAL A 72 17.04 -16.47 17.70
C VAL A 72 16.90 -18.00 17.72
N TYR A 73 16.08 -18.57 16.84
CA TYR A 73 15.92 -20.01 16.72
C TYR A 73 17.25 -20.73 16.43
N GLU A 74 18.02 -20.23 15.47
CA GLU A 74 19.30 -20.84 15.06
C GLU A 74 20.42 -20.63 16.09
N SER A 75 20.49 -19.47 16.73
CA SER A 75 21.59 -19.13 17.64
C SER A 75 21.36 -19.58 19.08
N GLU A 76 20.11 -19.57 19.56
CA GLU A 76 19.77 -19.80 20.96
C GLU A 76 18.87 -21.03 21.16
N GLY A 77 18.33 -21.58 20.08
CA GLY A 77 17.46 -22.76 20.09
C GLY A 77 15.96 -22.42 20.29
N ALA A 78 15.12 -23.42 20.00
CA ALA A 78 13.66 -23.28 19.98
C ALA A 78 13.04 -22.78 21.29
N LEU A 79 13.65 -23.09 22.44
CA LEU A 79 13.13 -22.70 23.77
C LEU A 79 13.32 -21.20 24.07
N ARG A 80 14.14 -20.51 23.31
CA ARG A 80 14.40 -19.07 23.46
C ARG A 80 13.53 -18.20 22.56
N VAL A 81 12.95 -18.79 21.53
CA VAL A 81 12.05 -18.07 20.62
C VAL A 81 10.79 -17.66 21.36
N ASN A 82 10.45 -16.38 21.28
CA ASN A 82 9.20 -15.90 21.84
C ASN A 82 8.04 -16.21 20.85
N PRO A 83 7.13 -17.15 21.18
CA PRO A 83 6.06 -17.54 20.26
C PRO A 83 5.05 -16.41 19.99
N SER A 84 4.94 -15.39 20.84
CA SER A 84 4.06 -14.26 20.63
C SER A 84 4.50 -13.35 19.46
N LEU A 85 5.75 -13.46 19.01
CA LEU A 85 6.27 -12.72 17.85
C LEU A 85 5.98 -13.42 16.52
N PHE A 86 5.65 -14.72 16.54
CA PHE A 86 5.37 -15.48 15.33
C PHE A 86 4.28 -14.85 14.43
N PRO A 87 3.17 -14.30 14.96
CA PRO A 87 2.17 -13.63 14.12
C PRO A 87 2.69 -12.42 13.32
N ASN A 88 3.86 -11.86 13.68
CA ASN A 88 4.49 -10.77 12.96
C ASN A 88 5.44 -11.28 11.85
N ALA A 89 5.76 -12.58 11.85
CA ALA A 89 6.68 -13.21 10.90
C ALA A 89 5.97 -13.77 9.64
N VAL A 90 4.69 -13.47 9.44
CA VAL A 90 3.91 -13.91 8.29
C VAL A 90 3.57 -12.75 7.35
N LEU A 91 3.53 -13.01 6.04
CA LEU A 91 3.38 -11.98 5.01
C LEU A 91 2.14 -11.10 5.21
N ASN A 92 1.05 -11.66 5.71
CA ASN A 92 -0.21 -10.95 5.93
C ASN A 92 -0.32 -10.27 7.31
N ALA A 93 0.76 -10.27 8.11
CA ALA A 93 0.75 -9.62 9.42
C ALA A 93 0.28 -8.15 9.38
N PRO A 94 0.77 -7.28 8.46
CA PRO A 94 0.32 -5.89 8.40
C PRO A 94 -1.19 -5.78 8.12
N ALA A 95 -1.73 -6.58 7.21
CA ALA A 95 -3.17 -6.60 6.92
C ALA A 95 -3.99 -7.07 8.12
N CYS A 96 -3.61 -8.20 8.73
CA CYS A 96 -4.31 -8.76 9.88
C CYS A 96 -4.27 -7.82 11.09
N ARG A 97 -3.12 -7.24 11.42
CA ARG A 97 -2.97 -6.29 12.53
C ARG A 97 -3.78 -5.02 12.32
N THR A 98 -3.79 -4.50 11.09
CA THR A 98 -4.62 -3.36 10.71
C THR A 98 -6.10 -3.72 10.83
N GLY A 99 -6.52 -4.86 10.30
CA GLY A 99 -7.90 -5.35 10.39
C GLY A 99 -8.38 -5.50 11.83
N ILE A 100 -7.56 -6.06 12.71
CA ILE A 100 -7.87 -6.15 14.15
C ILE A 100 -8.03 -4.76 14.78
N SER A 101 -7.12 -3.82 14.46
CA SER A 101 -7.14 -2.46 15.04
C SER A 101 -8.39 -1.66 14.65
N PHE A 102 -8.92 -1.89 13.44
CA PHE A 102 -10.10 -1.20 12.93
C PHE A 102 -11.37 -2.07 12.95
N GLN A 103 -11.29 -3.30 13.48
CA GLN A 103 -12.39 -4.27 13.53
C GLN A 103 -12.97 -4.58 12.15
N ILE A 104 -12.12 -4.66 11.13
CA ILE A 104 -12.52 -4.97 9.75
C ILE A 104 -12.99 -6.41 9.70
N GLN A 105 -14.24 -6.63 9.23
CA GLN A 105 -14.84 -7.94 8.98
C GLN A 105 -14.96 -8.21 7.47
N GLU A 106 -14.70 -7.20 6.66
CA GLU A 106 -14.66 -7.29 5.21
C GLU A 106 -13.40 -8.02 4.71
N PRO A 107 -13.37 -8.49 3.45
CA PRO A 107 -12.21 -9.16 2.88
C PRO A 107 -10.92 -8.36 3.01
N MET A 108 -9.85 -9.05 3.39
CA MET A 108 -8.51 -8.49 3.47
C MET A 108 -7.57 -9.27 2.55
N TYR A 109 -6.80 -8.55 1.74
CA TYR A 109 -5.86 -9.11 0.76
C TYR A 109 -4.46 -8.62 1.05
N THR A 110 -3.48 -9.51 0.88
CA THR A 110 -2.06 -9.14 0.90
C THR A 110 -1.44 -9.52 -0.43
N ILE A 111 -0.84 -8.56 -1.11
CA ILE A 111 -0.24 -8.69 -2.42
C ILE A 111 1.27 -8.49 -2.29
N SER A 112 2.03 -9.50 -2.74
CA SER A 112 3.48 -9.42 -2.79
C SER A 112 3.96 -9.95 -4.14
N ASN A 113 4.42 -9.05 -4.99
CA ASN A 113 4.92 -9.32 -6.33
C ASN A 113 6.17 -8.48 -6.63
N GLY A 114 7.12 -8.47 -5.70
CA GLY A 114 8.35 -7.69 -5.83
C GLY A 114 8.06 -6.21 -6.08
N ARG A 115 8.77 -5.61 -7.04
CA ARG A 115 8.66 -4.17 -7.35
C ARG A 115 7.26 -3.73 -7.79
N SER A 116 6.48 -4.64 -8.39
CA SER A 116 5.12 -4.29 -8.85
C SER A 116 4.06 -4.36 -7.76
N SER A 117 4.38 -4.74 -6.54
CA SER A 117 3.40 -4.90 -5.44
C SER A 117 2.47 -3.70 -5.29
N GLY A 118 2.98 -2.48 -5.42
CA GLY A 118 2.19 -1.26 -5.28
C GLY A 118 1.13 -1.10 -6.36
N ILE A 119 1.53 -1.17 -7.62
CA ILE A 119 0.60 -1.02 -8.74
C ILE A 119 -0.37 -2.20 -8.83
N ASP A 120 0.10 -3.43 -8.52
CA ASP A 120 -0.73 -4.63 -8.52
C ASP A 120 -1.82 -4.57 -7.45
N THR A 121 -1.50 -4.02 -6.28
CA THR A 121 -2.47 -3.85 -5.18
C THR A 121 -3.53 -2.82 -5.55
N LEU A 122 -3.11 -1.69 -6.11
CA LEU A 122 -4.02 -0.63 -6.53
C LEU A 122 -4.91 -1.12 -7.69
N GLU A 123 -4.33 -1.85 -8.65
CA GLU A 123 -5.07 -2.46 -9.76
C GLU A 123 -6.10 -3.47 -9.27
N LEU A 124 -5.73 -4.34 -8.34
CA LEU A 124 -6.65 -5.34 -7.81
C LEU A 124 -7.86 -4.67 -7.13
N ALA A 125 -7.63 -3.70 -6.27
CA ALA A 125 -8.70 -2.94 -5.63
C ALA A 125 -9.59 -2.21 -6.66
N TYR A 126 -8.96 -1.57 -7.67
CA TYR A 126 -9.67 -0.97 -8.80
C TYR A 126 -10.58 -1.98 -9.51
N LEU A 127 -10.06 -3.16 -9.83
CA LEU A 127 -10.82 -4.19 -10.55
C LEU A 127 -12.03 -4.67 -9.74
N TYR A 128 -11.87 -4.90 -8.43
CA TYR A 128 -12.99 -5.30 -7.56
C TYR A 128 -14.11 -4.25 -7.54
N ILE A 129 -13.75 -2.96 -7.44
CA ILE A 129 -14.72 -1.87 -7.49
C ILE A 129 -15.32 -1.72 -8.89
N ALA A 130 -14.48 -1.72 -9.95
CA ALA A 130 -14.93 -1.53 -11.33
C ALA A 130 -15.89 -2.63 -11.80
N HIS A 131 -15.73 -3.85 -11.28
CA HIS A 131 -16.61 -4.98 -11.56
C HIS A 131 -17.80 -5.11 -10.59
N ASN A 132 -17.97 -4.15 -9.68
CA ASN A 132 -19.07 -4.10 -8.71
C ASN A 132 -19.06 -5.26 -7.69
N GLU A 133 -17.89 -5.82 -7.39
CA GLU A 133 -17.71 -6.80 -6.32
C GLU A 133 -17.73 -6.12 -4.95
N ILE A 134 -17.15 -4.92 -4.86
CA ILE A 134 -17.15 -4.05 -3.68
C ILE A 134 -17.45 -2.61 -4.09
N ARG A 135 -17.89 -1.76 -3.15
CA ARG A 135 -18.21 -0.34 -3.42
C ARG A 135 -17.03 0.59 -3.15
N GLU A 136 -16.21 0.23 -2.19
CA GLU A 136 -15.06 1.01 -1.74
C GLU A 136 -13.96 0.08 -1.24
N ALA A 137 -12.75 0.58 -1.16
CA ALA A 137 -11.60 -0.16 -0.67
C ALA A 137 -10.60 0.77 0.02
N MET A 138 -9.96 0.25 1.06
CA MET A 138 -8.74 0.81 1.62
C MET A 138 -7.54 0.10 0.99
N VAL A 139 -6.65 0.84 0.37
CA VAL A 139 -5.39 0.33 -0.18
C VAL A 139 -4.25 0.87 0.67
N CYS A 140 -3.40 -0.02 1.19
CA CYS A 140 -2.25 0.33 2.01
C CYS A 140 -0.99 -0.31 1.42
N LEU A 141 0.02 0.49 1.15
CA LEU A 141 1.27 0.07 0.52
C LEU A 141 2.42 0.39 1.46
N VAL A 142 3.17 -0.63 1.88
CA VAL A 142 4.12 -0.48 2.97
C VAL A 142 5.41 -1.26 2.71
N GLU A 143 6.55 -0.62 3.04
CA GLU A 143 7.86 -1.26 3.04
C GLU A 143 8.65 -0.86 4.28
N GLU A 144 9.44 -1.80 4.79
CA GLU A 144 10.39 -1.59 5.87
C GLU A 144 11.82 -1.74 5.36
N ASP A 145 12.66 -0.72 5.62
CA ASP A 145 14.08 -0.76 5.30
C ASP A 145 14.85 -1.56 6.36
N SER A 146 14.91 -2.86 6.20
CA SER A 146 15.65 -3.76 7.08
C SER A 146 16.94 -4.26 6.46
N GLN A 147 17.87 -4.73 7.30
CA GLN A 147 19.13 -5.31 6.83
C GLN A 147 18.92 -6.47 5.86
N ILE A 148 17.93 -7.34 6.15
CA ILE A 148 17.62 -8.48 5.30
C ILE A 148 16.94 -8.04 3.99
N ALA A 149 16.06 -7.04 4.03
CA ALA A 149 15.44 -6.50 2.83
C ALA A 149 16.49 -5.89 1.89
N ARG A 150 17.44 -5.10 2.42
CA ARG A 150 18.59 -4.57 1.65
C ARG A 150 19.45 -5.66 1.04
N LYS A 151 19.70 -6.75 1.79
CA LYS A 151 20.49 -7.88 1.30
C LYS A 151 19.81 -8.59 0.13
N ILE A 152 18.49 -8.77 0.20
CA ILE A 152 17.72 -9.42 -0.87
C ILE A 152 17.57 -8.48 -2.06
N ALA A 153 17.29 -7.20 -1.82
CA ALA A 153 17.14 -6.19 -2.88
C ALA A 153 18.44 -5.89 -3.61
N GLY A 154 19.59 -6.03 -2.94
CA GLY A 154 20.90 -5.60 -3.43
C GLY A 154 21.14 -4.08 -3.35
N HIS A 155 20.21 -3.34 -2.76
CA HIS A 155 20.26 -1.88 -2.57
C HIS A 155 19.42 -1.47 -1.35
N SER A 156 19.47 -0.20 -0.95
CA SER A 156 18.60 0.35 0.10
C SER A 156 17.14 0.27 -0.34
N VAL A 157 16.26 -0.15 0.57
CA VAL A 157 14.81 -0.17 0.36
C VAL A 157 14.22 1.13 0.85
N SER A 158 13.38 1.76 0.04
CA SER A 158 12.65 2.97 0.47
C SER A 158 11.63 2.59 1.53
N GLU A 159 11.87 3.04 2.78
CA GLU A 159 10.93 2.79 3.88
C GLU A 159 9.76 3.77 3.82
N GLY A 160 8.56 3.26 4.05
CA GLY A 160 7.38 4.10 4.15
C GLY A 160 6.07 3.32 4.13
N CYS A 161 5.00 4.09 4.27
CA CYS A 161 3.65 3.58 4.07
C CYS A 161 2.79 4.66 3.43
N PHE A 162 2.03 4.26 2.41
CA PHE A 162 1.00 5.08 1.78
C PHE A 162 -0.35 4.37 1.90
N ALA A 163 -1.40 5.14 2.11
CA ALA A 163 -2.75 4.62 2.06
C ALA A 163 -3.64 5.47 1.16
N PHE A 164 -4.57 4.80 0.47
CA PHE A 164 -5.52 5.39 -0.46
C PHE A 164 -6.92 4.87 -0.17
N HIS A 165 -7.91 5.75 -0.16
CA HIS A 165 -9.31 5.37 -0.12
C HIS A 165 -9.89 5.44 -1.53
N LEU A 166 -10.35 4.31 -2.05
CA LEU A 166 -10.99 4.17 -3.35
C LEU A 166 -12.49 3.95 -3.19
N GLN A 167 -13.29 4.53 -4.08
CA GLN A 167 -14.74 4.39 -4.06
C GLN A 167 -15.38 4.61 -5.43
N THR A 168 -16.67 4.27 -5.56
CA THR A 168 -17.48 4.53 -6.76
C THR A 168 -18.06 5.93 -6.81
N GLU A 169 -18.24 6.59 -5.68
CA GLU A 169 -18.71 7.97 -5.61
C GLU A 169 -17.63 8.93 -6.10
N LYS A 170 -18.04 10.05 -6.69
CA LYS A 170 -17.11 11.03 -7.24
C LYS A 170 -16.11 11.50 -6.18
N GLY A 171 -14.83 11.26 -6.46
CA GLY A 171 -13.70 11.64 -5.62
C GLY A 171 -12.82 12.69 -6.30
N LYS A 172 -11.57 12.83 -5.83
CA LYS A 172 -10.60 13.80 -6.32
C LYS A 172 -9.97 13.39 -7.64
N VAL A 173 -9.65 12.12 -7.78
CA VAL A 173 -8.92 11.54 -8.91
C VAL A 173 -9.65 10.30 -9.41
N GLU A 174 -9.99 10.27 -10.69
CA GLU A 174 -10.56 9.09 -11.35
C GLU A 174 -9.44 8.18 -11.86
N ILE A 175 -9.53 6.89 -11.58
CA ILE A 175 -8.69 5.88 -12.21
C ILE A 175 -9.35 5.50 -13.53
N LYS A 176 -8.77 5.91 -14.65
CA LYS A 176 -9.36 5.67 -15.98
C LYS A 176 -9.18 4.25 -16.47
N GLU A 177 -7.96 3.74 -16.34
CA GLU A 177 -7.61 2.38 -16.75
C GLU A 177 -6.35 1.87 -16.08
N THR A 178 -6.23 0.55 -16.04
CA THR A 178 -4.99 -0.17 -15.78
C THR A 178 -4.67 -1.02 -17.00
N SER A 179 -3.42 -1.07 -17.42
CA SER A 179 -3.02 -1.81 -18.61
C SER A 179 -1.59 -2.34 -18.49
N TYR A 180 -1.30 -3.39 -19.27
CA TYR A 180 0.05 -3.89 -19.44
C TYR A 180 0.73 -3.18 -20.60
N VAL A 181 2.00 -2.84 -20.42
CA VAL A 181 2.87 -2.30 -21.47
C VAL A 181 3.69 -3.46 -22.00
N PHE A 182 3.43 -3.88 -23.24
CA PHE A 182 4.09 -5.04 -23.86
C PHE A 182 5.45 -4.69 -24.46
N GLU A 183 5.69 -3.44 -24.84
CA GLU A 183 6.95 -2.96 -25.41
C GLU A 183 7.52 -1.78 -24.61
N LEU A 184 8.83 -1.81 -24.33
CA LEU A 184 9.54 -0.72 -23.64
C LEU A 184 9.44 0.63 -24.39
N GLN A 185 9.21 0.62 -25.71
CA GLN A 185 9.03 1.82 -26.54
C GLN A 185 7.70 2.55 -26.25
N GLU A 186 6.68 1.87 -25.68
CA GLU A 186 5.42 2.50 -25.29
C GLU A 186 5.52 3.31 -23.99
N ILE A 187 6.57 3.08 -23.18
CA ILE A 187 6.82 3.82 -21.91
C ILE A 187 7.37 5.23 -22.18
N GLN A 188 7.87 5.51 -23.40
CA GLN A 188 8.53 6.77 -23.75
C GLN A 188 7.57 7.87 -24.28
N ARG A 189 6.27 7.79 -24.01
CA ARG A 189 5.40 8.94 -24.30
C ARG A 189 5.67 10.02 -23.27
N ASP A 190 5.78 11.28 -23.73
CA ASP A 190 6.11 12.46 -22.93
C ASP A 190 5.22 12.69 -21.69
N SER A 191 4.11 11.96 -21.56
CA SER A 191 3.18 12.01 -20.42
C SER A 191 3.37 10.88 -19.39
N ASP A 192 4.22 9.87 -19.66
CA ASP A 192 4.37 8.71 -18.82
C ASP A 192 5.51 8.91 -17.81
N GLN A 193 5.21 8.79 -16.51
CA GLN A 193 6.20 8.86 -15.44
C GLN A 193 6.50 7.45 -14.93
N GLN A 194 7.74 7.02 -15.10
CA GLN A 194 8.19 5.71 -14.63
C GLN A 194 8.64 5.77 -13.18
N ALA A 195 8.10 4.87 -12.36
CA ALA A 195 8.52 4.68 -10.98
C ALA A 195 9.65 3.62 -10.87
N ALA A 196 10.58 3.84 -9.97
CA ALA A 196 11.70 2.93 -9.74
C ALA A 196 11.29 1.68 -8.94
N ASP A 197 10.36 1.84 -8.01
CA ASP A 197 9.88 0.78 -7.12
C ASP A 197 8.46 1.12 -6.59
N THR A 198 7.93 0.25 -5.73
CA THR A 198 6.60 0.43 -5.10
C THR A 198 6.48 1.77 -4.37
N MET A 199 7.48 2.17 -3.59
CA MET A 199 7.38 3.43 -2.82
C MET A 199 7.46 4.66 -3.71
N ALA A 200 8.31 4.65 -4.73
CA ALA A 200 8.36 5.72 -5.72
C ALA A 200 7.03 5.85 -6.49
N PHE A 201 6.43 4.74 -6.90
CA PHE A 201 5.11 4.72 -7.51
C PHE A 201 4.04 5.34 -6.58
N CYS A 202 4.02 4.92 -5.30
CA CYS A 202 3.07 5.42 -4.32
C CYS A 202 3.24 6.92 -4.05
N THR A 203 4.49 7.40 -4.01
CA THR A 203 4.80 8.83 -3.87
C THR A 203 4.17 9.62 -5.02
N LEU A 204 4.35 9.16 -6.25
CA LEU A 204 3.78 9.83 -7.42
C LEU A 204 2.24 9.87 -7.42
N VAL A 205 1.60 8.76 -7.00
CA VAL A 205 0.13 8.73 -6.87
C VAL A 205 -0.32 9.66 -5.75
N HIS A 206 0.35 9.62 -4.60
CA HIS A 206 0.01 10.44 -3.44
C HIS A 206 0.15 11.95 -3.75
N GLU A 207 1.25 12.37 -4.36
CA GLU A 207 1.46 13.75 -4.81
C GLU A 207 0.36 14.18 -5.77
N PHE A 208 0.00 13.35 -6.75
CA PHE A 208 -1.05 13.66 -7.71
C PHE A 208 -2.42 13.84 -7.06
N VAL A 209 -2.72 13.09 -5.99
CA VAL A 209 -3.96 13.22 -5.21
C VAL A 209 -3.91 14.41 -4.26
N SER A 210 -2.76 14.65 -3.61
CA SER A 210 -2.60 15.71 -2.60
C SER A 210 -2.61 17.12 -3.21
N ASP A 211 -2.01 17.26 -4.39
CA ASP A 211 -1.97 18.53 -5.14
C ASP A 211 -3.27 18.82 -5.90
N TRP A 212 -4.34 18.09 -5.58
CA TRP A 212 -5.62 18.24 -6.26
C TRP A 212 -6.24 19.64 -6.03
N GLU A 213 -6.56 20.31 -7.16
CA GLU A 213 -7.35 21.52 -7.19
C GLU A 213 -8.67 21.29 -7.94
N PRO A 214 -9.81 21.87 -7.48
CA PRO A 214 -11.08 21.72 -8.18
C PRO A 214 -11.00 22.19 -9.63
N LYS A 215 -11.47 21.37 -10.58
CA LYS A 215 -11.55 21.67 -12.02
C LYS A 215 -10.20 21.75 -12.77
N ASP A 216 -9.15 21.16 -12.22
CA ASP A 216 -7.84 21.12 -12.88
C ASP A 216 -7.89 20.32 -14.19
N GLY A 217 -8.63 19.20 -14.24
CA GLY A 217 -8.74 18.34 -15.43
C GLY A 217 -7.41 17.75 -15.89
N SER A 218 -6.35 17.88 -15.08
CA SER A 218 -5.04 17.31 -15.40
C SER A 218 -5.06 15.80 -15.36
N SER A 219 -4.29 15.18 -16.22
CA SER A 219 -4.14 13.72 -16.28
C SER A 219 -2.68 13.34 -16.16
N ARG A 220 -2.43 12.16 -15.57
CA ARG A 220 -1.09 11.59 -15.43
C ARG A 220 -1.13 10.10 -15.71
N CYS A 221 -0.13 9.61 -16.40
CA CYS A 221 0.07 8.18 -16.59
C CYS A 221 1.31 7.75 -15.81
N LEU A 222 1.16 6.79 -14.92
CA LEU A 222 2.22 6.27 -14.08
C LEU A 222 2.52 4.83 -14.48
N CYS A 223 3.80 4.51 -14.61
CA CYS A 223 4.27 3.19 -15.01
C CYS A 223 5.19 2.60 -13.94
N LEU A 224 5.05 1.31 -13.70
CA LEU A 224 5.97 0.53 -12.90
C LEU A 224 6.19 -0.81 -13.59
N GLU A 225 7.43 -1.10 -13.98
CA GLU A 225 7.79 -2.25 -14.80
C GLU A 225 6.97 -2.30 -16.11
N ARG A 226 6.10 -3.32 -16.28
CA ARG A 226 5.24 -3.50 -17.45
C ARG A 226 3.78 -3.10 -17.22
N LYS A 227 3.50 -2.41 -16.11
CA LYS A 227 2.16 -1.97 -15.77
C LYS A 227 2.04 -0.45 -15.82
N ARG A 228 0.87 0.00 -16.18
CA ARG A 228 0.52 1.40 -16.28
C ARG A 228 -0.83 1.67 -15.62
N ILE A 229 -0.95 2.79 -14.96
CA ILE A 229 -2.21 3.31 -14.44
C ILE A 229 -2.42 4.75 -14.94
N ALA A 230 -3.60 5.03 -15.48
CA ALA A 230 -3.99 6.36 -15.91
C ALA A 230 -4.90 7.01 -14.87
N LEU A 231 -4.53 8.20 -14.42
CA LEU A 231 -5.21 9.00 -13.40
C LEU A 231 -5.68 10.32 -14.03
N GLU A 232 -6.87 10.80 -13.65
CA GLU A 232 -7.41 12.08 -14.04
C GLU A 232 -8.02 12.80 -12.84
N ARG A 233 -7.65 14.05 -12.63
CA ARG A 233 -8.27 14.93 -11.63
C ARG A 233 -9.66 15.36 -12.09
N VAL A 234 -10.65 15.30 -11.22
CA VAL A 234 -12.07 15.51 -11.55
C VAL A 234 -12.76 16.53 -10.64
#